data_98963b289f01d9854855b67e2c7a620f
#
_entry.id   98963b289f01d9854855b67e2c7a620f
#
_cell.length_a   1.000
_cell.length_b   1.000
_cell.length_c   1.000
_cell.angle_alpha   90.00
_cell.angle_beta   90.00
_cell.angle_gamma   90.00
#
_symmetry.space_group_name_H-M   'P 1'
#
loop_
_entity.id
_entity.type
_entity.pdbx_description
1 polymer ?
#
loop_
_entity_poly.entity_id
_entity_poly.type
_entity_poly.pdbx_seq_one_letter_code
_entity_poly.pdbx_strand_id
1 'polypeptide(L)'
;VIDPRKQVGGNCTHVGTIPSKALRQSVFNIIGNRRDPILNQGIDYHQIPLNKVLTKAREVVRNQVETHTRFYERNQIDLINGWASFKDTHTIHVDMSDGTEQDITFEQAIITVGSRPYRPDLLDFSHPRVFDSDKILQMDYVVQRIIIYGAGVIGCEYASIFTGLGYKVDLINTQEQLLSYLDDEISDALSHDFRQFGVLIRNKEEIERLETYDDCVILYLKSGKRIKSDAILWSNGRSGNTDSLNLAAIGLTANSRGQLKVNEHYQTDIPNIYAAGDVIGWPSLASAAYDQGRCAAAYMVGDENAQPVRSVPTGIYTIPEISSIGKNEQELTAEKVPYEVGQAFFKHLARAQIIGERSGVLKILFHRETLEILGIHCYGNHASEIIHIGQAVMESKGGNTLEYFVNTTFNYPTMAEAYRVAALNGLNRVF
;
A
#
# COMPACT_ATOMS: atom_id res chain seq x y z
N VAL A 1 -20.34 14.13 -8.33
CA VAL A 1 -19.67 13.29 -7.29
C VAL A 1 -20.28 13.61 -5.94
N ILE A 2 -20.66 12.59 -5.17
CA ILE A 2 -21.19 12.75 -3.82
C ILE A 2 -20.10 12.27 -2.85
N ASP A 3 -19.69 13.12 -1.91
CA ASP A 3 -18.68 12.81 -0.89
C ASP A 3 -19.03 13.51 0.43
N PRO A 4 -19.06 12.81 1.57
CA PRO A 4 -19.34 13.43 2.87
C PRO A 4 -18.24 14.39 3.35
N ARG A 5 -17.03 14.30 2.80
CA ARG A 5 -15.92 15.21 3.11
C ARG A 5 -16.02 16.48 2.29
N LYS A 6 -15.81 17.62 2.94
CA LYS A 6 -15.77 18.94 2.26
C LYS A 6 -14.62 19.06 1.27
N GLN A 7 -13.54 18.30 1.48
CA GLN A 7 -12.35 18.34 0.63
C GLN A 7 -12.22 17.04 -0.15
N VAL A 8 -12.00 17.19 -1.45
CA VAL A 8 -11.82 16.08 -2.40
C VAL A 8 -10.54 15.29 -2.14
N GLY A 9 -10.45 14.07 -2.67
CA GLY A 9 -9.25 13.23 -2.64
C GLY A 9 -9.36 11.96 -1.79
N GLY A 10 -10.46 11.79 -1.04
CA GLY A 10 -10.78 10.57 -0.31
C GLY A 10 -9.68 10.11 0.67
N ASN A 11 -9.69 8.83 1.00
CA ASN A 11 -8.71 8.23 1.93
C ASN A 11 -7.27 8.30 1.41
N CYS A 12 -7.07 8.15 0.10
CA CYS A 12 -5.74 8.22 -0.51
C CYS A 12 -5.03 9.53 -0.15
N THR A 13 -5.71 10.67 -0.30
CA THR A 13 -5.13 12.00 -0.08
C THR A 13 -5.05 12.38 1.39
N HIS A 14 -6.07 12.05 2.21
CA HIS A 14 -6.21 12.61 3.55
C HIS A 14 -5.65 11.75 4.69
N VAL A 15 -5.74 10.42 4.60
CA VAL A 15 -5.41 9.52 5.73
C VAL A 15 -4.60 8.29 5.34
N GLY A 16 -4.49 7.97 4.06
CA GLY A 16 -3.82 6.75 3.57
C GLY A 16 -2.48 7.03 2.89
N THR A 17 -2.49 6.87 1.56
CA THR A 17 -1.29 6.83 0.72
C THR A 17 -0.44 8.10 0.81
N ILE A 18 -1.01 9.27 0.54
CA ILE A 18 -0.23 10.52 0.46
C ILE A 18 0.42 10.89 1.80
N PRO A 19 -0.32 10.98 2.93
CA PRO A 19 0.31 11.38 4.19
C PRO A 19 1.32 10.35 4.71
N SER A 20 1.07 9.04 4.54
CA SER A 20 2.01 8.02 5.01
C SER A 20 3.30 8.00 4.18
N LYS A 21 3.23 8.18 2.84
CA LYS A 21 4.42 8.23 1.99
C LYS A 21 5.21 9.53 2.18
N ALA A 22 4.54 10.66 2.40
CA ALA A 22 5.21 11.91 2.76
C ALA A 22 5.89 11.82 4.13
N LEU A 23 5.24 11.17 5.12
CA LEU A 23 5.84 10.87 6.41
C LEU A 23 7.06 9.96 6.26
N ARG A 24 6.91 8.85 5.52
CA ARG A 24 8.01 7.93 5.21
C ARG A 24 9.19 8.65 4.59
N GLN A 25 8.96 9.53 3.61
CA GLN A 25 10.03 10.30 2.97
C GLN A 25 10.76 11.21 3.96
N SER A 26 10.04 11.84 4.86
CA SER A 26 10.63 12.67 5.91
C SER A 26 11.51 11.84 6.85
N VAL A 27 11.04 10.65 7.24
CA VAL A 27 11.82 9.73 8.10
C VAL A 27 13.03 9.18 7.35
N PHE A 28 12.90 8.86 6.06
CA PHE A 28 14.01 8.42 5.22
C PHE A 28 15.12 9.49 5.17
N ASN A 29 14.78 10.76 5.02
CA ASN A 29 15.74 11.86 5.05
C ASN A 29 16.41 12.00 6.44
N ILE A 30 15.67 11.81 7.52
CA ILE A 30 16.21 11.79 8.89
C ILE A 30 17.24 10.67 9.05
N ILE A 31 16.95 9.46 8.57
CA ILE A 31 17.88 8.33 8.61
C ILE A 31 19.14 8.63 7.78
N GLY A 32 18.97 9.22 6.59
CA GLY A 32 20.11 9.65 5.74
C GLY A 32 21.02 10.63 6.47
N ASN A 33 20.45 11.67 7.06
CA ASN A 33 21.21 12.67 7.82
C ASN A 33 21.94 12.08 9.04
N ARG A 34 21.32 11.12 9.76
CA ARG A 34 21.98 10.40 10.87
C ARG A 34 23.21 9.60 10.42
N ARG A 35 23.18 9.06 9.20
CA ARG A 35 24.28 8.25 8.64
C ARG A 35 25.39 9.10 8.03
N ASP A 36 25.11 10.35 7.70
CA ASP A 36 26.09 11.26 7.12
C ASP A 36 26.98 11.84 8.22
N PRO A 37 28.31 11.62 8.20
CA PRO A 37 29.21 12.08 9.25
C PRO A 37 29.35 13.62 9.31
N ILE A 38 28.97 14.32 8.23
CA ILE A 38 29.00 15.79 8.17
C ILE A 38 27.72 16.38 8.75
N LEU A 39 26.56 15.78 8.41
CA LEU A 39 25.24 16.27 8.78
C LEU A 39 24.79 15.84 10.20
N ASN A 40 25.42 14.80 10.75
CA ASN A 40 25.07 14.25 12.08
C ASN A 40 25.63 15.06 13.27
N GLN A 41 26.24 16.21 13.06
CA GLN A 41 26.89 16.96 14.12
C GLN A 41 25.87 17.72 14.98
N GLY A 42 25.67 17.26 16.22
CA GLY A 42 24.95 18.01 17.26
C GLY A 42 23.42 17.94 17.22
N ILE A 43 22.82 17.07 16.42
CA ILE A 43 21.38 16.90 16.36
C ILE A 43 20.96 15.62 17.10
N ASP A 44 20.16 15.78 18.15
CA ASP A 44 19.50 14.63 18.79
C ASP A 44 18.23 14.24 18.00
N TYR A 45 18.34 13.18 17.23
CA TYR A 45 17.22 12.64 16.43
C TYR A 45 16.32 11.67 17.23
N HIS A 46 16.66 11.34 18.48
CA HIS A 46 15.99 10.27 19.23
C HIS A 46 14.62 10.65 19.80
N GLN A 47 14.19 11.89 19.65
CA GLN A 47 12.95 12.39 20.25
C GLN A 47 12.17 13.33 19.34
N ILE A 48 12.19 13.10 18.03
CA ILE A 48 11.39 13.94 17.13
C ILE A 48 9.92 13.51 17.22
N PRO A 49 9.01 14.37 17.74
CA PRO A 49 7.60 14.05 17.79
C PRO A 49 7.02 13.84 16.40
N LEU A 50 6.15 12.83 16.24
CA LEU A 50 5.54 12.49 14.96
C LEU A 50 4.83 13.69 14.31
N ASN A 51 4.12 14.51 15.08
CA ASN A 51 3.40 15.68 14.60
C ASN A 51 4.30 16.74 13.93
N LYS A 52 5.57 16.84 14.31
CA LYS A 52 6.56 17.72 13.64
C LYS A 52 6.97 17.16 12.29
N VAL A 53 7.14 15.85 12.19
CA VAL A 53 7.51 15.17 10.93
C VAL A 53 6.34 15.22 9.93
N LEU A 54 5.09 15.22 10.41
CA LEU A 54 3.87 15.35 9.61
C LEU A 54 3.64 16.75 8.99
N THR A 55 4.41 17.77 9.36
CA THR A 55 4.23 19.12 8.81
C THR A 55 4.34 19.14 7.28
N LYS A 56 5.37 18.47 6.74
CA LYS A 56 5.55 18.32 5.28
C LYS A 56 4.43 17.50 4.63
N ALA A 57 3.95 16.46 5.30
CA ALA A 57 2.83 15.66 4.81
C ALA A 57 1.55 16.48 4.67
N ARG A 58 1.26 17.37 5.63
CA ARG A 58 0.09 18.28 5.57
C ARG A 58 0.17 19.24 4.40
N GLU A 59 1.36 19.75 4.08
CA GLU A 59 1.56 20.60 2.90
C GLU A 59 1.29 19.83 1.60
N VAL A 60 1.82 18.63 1.47
CA VAL A 60 1.57 17.77 0.29
C VAL A 60 0.09 17.46 0.15
N VAL A 61 -0.61 17.12 1.23
CA VAL A 61 -2.06 16.87 1.22
C VAL A 61 -2.81 18.11 0.71
N ARG A 62 -2.50 19.31 1.21
CA ARG A 62 -3.12 20.56 0.75
C ARG A 62 -2.93 20.77 -0.76
N ASN A 63 -1.71 20.59 -1.26
CA ASN A 63 -1.40 20.77 -2.69
C ASN A 63 -2.16 19.73 -3.56
N GLN A 64 -2.31 18.49 -3.07
CA GLN A 64 -3.09 17.47 -3.76
C GLN A 64 -4.58 17.81 -3.79
N VAL A 65 -5.14 18.28 -2.68
CA VAL A 65 -6.54 18.75 -2.63
C VAL A 65 -6.79 19.88 -3.63
N GLU A 66 -5.93 20.89 -3.66
CA GLU A 66 -6.03 22.00 -4.63
C GLU A 66 -5.96 21.49 -6.07
N THR A 67 -5.08 20.54 -6.35
CA THR A 67 -4.92 19.95 -7.69
C THR A 67 -6.18 19.18 -8.10
N HIS A 68 -6.72 18.33 -7.24
CA HIS A 68 -7.94 17.58 -7.52
C HIS A 68 -9.16 18.47 -7.65
N THR A 69 -9.29 19.53 -6.83
CA THR A 69 -10.37 20.51 -6.95
C THR A 69 -10.35 21.17 -8.33
N ARG A 70 -9.19 21.63 -8.80
CA ARG A 70 -9.04 22.20 -10.15
C ARG A 70 -9.39 21.20 -11.27
N PHE A 71 -9.11 19.89 -11.07
CA PHE A 71 -9.50 18.87 -12.05
C PHE A 71 -11.02 18.75 -12.14
N TYR A 72 -11.74 18.76 -11.02
CA TYR A 72 -13.19 18.70 -11.00
C TYR A 72 -13.80 19.97 -11.62
N GLU A 73 -13.34 21.16 -11.24
CA GLU A 73 -13.77 22.44 -11.83
C GLU A 73 -13.54 22.47 -13.35
N ARG A 74 -12.34 22.09 -13.80
CA ARG A 74 -11.99 22.09 -15.24
C ARG A 74 -12.87 21.14 -16.05
N ASN A 75 -13.26 20.00 -15.48
CA ASN A 75 -14.10 19.01 -16.14
C ASN A 75 -15.59 19.21 -15.85
N GLN A 76 -15.98 20.31 -15.19
CA GLN A 76 -17.38 20.65 -14.87
C GLN A 76 -18.09 19.53 -14.11
N ILE A 77 -17.38 18.91 -13.14
CA ILE A 77 -17.92 17.85 -12.30
C ILE A 77 -18.54 18.48 -11.06
N ASP A 78 -19.85 18.30 -10.87
CA ASP A 78 -20.55 18.76 -9.68
C ASP A 78 -20.13 17.98 -8.44
N LEU A 79 -19.82 18.71 -7.37
CA LEU A 79 -19.48 18.16 -6.07
C LEU A 79 -20.64 18.38 -5.10
N ILE A 80 -21.20 17.29 -4.59
CA ILE A 80 -22.30 17.27 -3.63
C ILE A 80 -21.74 16.78 -2.31
N ASN A 81 -21.82 17.62 -1.29
CA ASN A 81 -21.26 17.30 0.02
C ASN A 81 -22.31 16.69 0.95
N GLY A 82 -22.33 15.37 1.06
CA GLY A 82 -23.30 14.63 1.83
C GLY A 82 -23.08 13.12 1.84
N TRP A 83 -23.88 12.43 2.62
CA TRP A 83 -23.90 10.97 2.72
C TRP A 83 -24.93 10.39 1.77
N ALA A 84 -24.48 9.52 0.86
CA ALA A 84 -25.34 8.88 -0.14
C ALA A 84 -25.89 7.54 0.36
N SER A 85 -27.16 7.26 0.07
CA SER A 85 -27.80 5.95 0.24
C SER A 85 -28.76 5.67 -0.92
N PHE A 86 -28.88 4.43 -1.36
CA PHE A 86 -29.79 4.06 -2.44
C PHE A 86 -31.24 4.00 -1.95
N LYS A 87 -32.16 4.60 -2.70
CA LYS A 87 -33.61 4.40 -2.54
C LYS A 87 -34.11 3.31 -3.49
N ASP A 88 -33.59 3.29 -4.71
CA ASP A 88 -33.82 2.31 -5.75
C ASP A 88 -32.63 2.30 -6.74
N THR A 89 -32.74 1.53 -7.82
CA THR A 89 -31.67 1.38 -8.83
C THR A 89 -31.42 2.63 -9.70
N HIS A 90 -32.20 3.70 -9.53
CA HIS A 90 -32.09 4.96 -10.28
C HIS A 90 -32.15 6.21 -9.40
N THR A 91 -32.29 6.05 -8.07
CA THR A 91 -32.43 7.18 -7.15
C THR A 91 -31.50 6.99 -5.94
N ILE A 92 -30.71 8.02 -5.67
CA ILE A 92 -29.87 8.15 -4.48
C ILE A 92 -30.44 9.23 -3.59
N HIS A 93 -30.63 8.93 -2.33
CA HIS A 93 -30.89 9.89 -1.27
C HIS A 93 -29.58 10.41 -0.72
N VAL A 94 -29.47 11.71 -0.50
CA VAL A 94 -28.28 12.37 0.04
C VAL A 94 -28.64 13.18 1.27
N ASP A 95 -28.11 12.79 2.42
CA ASP A 95 -28.09 13.58 3.63
C ASP A 95 -26.97 14.63 3.50
N MET A 96 -27.34 15.86 3.19
CA MET A 96 -26.40 16.95 2.94
C MET A 96 -25.67 17.39 4.22
N SER A 97 -24.42 17.82 4.10
CA SER A 97 -23.63 18.28 5.24
C SER A 97 -24.14 19.56 5.92
N ASP A 98 -25.06 20.28 5.31
CA ASP A 98 -25.76 21.44 5.87
C ASP A 98 -27.06 21.08 6.62
N GLY A 99 -27.39 19.79 6.69
CA GLY A 99 -28.58 19.25 7.35
C GLY A 99 -29.84 19.21 6.48
N THR A 100 -29.74 19.54 5.19
CA THR A 100 -30.82 19.33 4.22
C THR A 100 -30.73 17.94 3.60
N GLU A 101 -31.82 17.51 2.94
CA GLU A 101 -31.89 16.22 2.25
C GLU A 101 -32.23 16.45 0.79
N GLN A 102 -31.67 15.62 -0.09
CA GLN A 102 -31.96 15.68 -1.53
C GLN A 102 -32.00 14.30 -2.15
N ASP A 103 -32.97 14.06 -3.02
CA ASP A 103 -33.01 12.88 -3.90
C ASP A 103 -32.41 13.25 -5.26
N ILE A 104 -31.50 12.40 -5.75
CA ILE A 104 -30.81 12.57 -7.03
C ILE A 104 -31.10 11.36 -7.89
N THR A 105 -31.63 11.59 -9.08
CA THR A 105 -31.83 10.54 -10.08
C THR A 105 -30.59 10.36 -10.95
N PHE A 106 -30.33 9.15 -11.38
CA PHE A 106 -29.18 8.81 -12.22
C PHE A 106 -29.52 7.72 -13.24
N GLU A 107 -28.85 7.73 -14.38
CA GLU A 107 -28.91 6.65 -15.36
C GLU A 107 -27.92 5.52 -14.96
N GLN A 108 -26.71 5.89 -14.58
CA GLN A 108 -25.66 4.98 -14.16
C GLN A 108 -24.90 5.52 -12.94
N ALA A 109 -24.37 4.63 -12.10
CA ALA A 109 -23.60 5.00 -10.91
C ALA A 109 -22.34 4.17 -10.76
N ILE A 110 -21.27 4.77 -10.21
CA ILE A 110 -20.06 4.07 -9.78
C ILE A 110 -19.91 4.23 -8.26
N ILE A 111 -19.86 3.13 -7.53
CA ILE A 111 -19.63 3.09 -6.09
C ILE A 111 -18.11 3.09 -5.85
N THR A 112 -17.57 4.20 -5.32
CA THR A 112 -16.14 4.36 -5.01
C THR A 112 -15.90 4.82 -3.58
N VAL A 113 -16.70 4.32 -2.65
CA VAL A 113 -16.70 4.73 -1.24
C VAL A 113 -15.44 4.30 -0.46
N GLY A 114 -14.57 3.51 -1.10
CA GLY A 114 -13.29 3.09 -0.53
C GLY A 114 -13.43 2.16 0.67
N SER A 115 -12.45 2.24 1.58
CA SER A 115 -12.37 1.37 2.75
C SER A 115 -11.94 2.15 4.00
N ARG A 116 -12.15 1.56 5.18
CA ARG A 116 -11.68 2.02 6.49
C ARG A 116 -10.90 0.93 7.20
N PRO A 117 -10.06 1.26 8.22
CA PRO A 117 -9.44 0.25 9.06
C PRO A 117 -10.50 -0.68 9.70
N TYR A 118 -10.22 -1.97 9.70
CA TYR A 118 -11.04 -2.91 10.46
C TYR A 118 -10.79 -2.73 11.95
N ARG A 119 -11.85 -2.49 12.71
CA ARG A 119 -11.83 -2.31 14.16
C ARG A 119 -12.61 -3.45 14.82
N PRO A 120 -11.93 -4.40 15.49
CA PRO A 120 -12.62 -5.44 16.25
C PRO A 120 -13.18 -4.88 17.56
N ASP A 121 -14.30 -5.45 18.03
CA ASP A 121 -14.93 -5.07 19.30
C ASP A 121 -14.03 -5.32 20.53
N LEU A 122 -13.01 -6.15 20.37
CA LEU A 122 -12.00 -6.45 21.40
C LEU A 122 -11.19 -5.22 21.83
N LEU A 123 -11.11 -4.18 21.01
CA LEU A 123 -10.27 -3.00 21.23
C LEU A 123 -11.09 -1.71 21.32
N ASP A 124 -10.83 -0.92 22.34
CA ASP A 124 -11.42 0.42 22.48
C ASP A 124 -10.58 1.46 21.70
N PHE A 125 -11.00 1.79 20.50
CA PHE A 125 -10.37 2.80 19.66
C PHE A 125 -10.67 4.24 20.10
N SER A 126 -11.51 4.48 21.10
CA SER A 126 -11.67 5.80 21.71
C SER A 126 -10.49 6.15 22.63
N HIS A 127 -9.81 5.14 23.16
CA HIS A 127 -8.68 5.31 24.04
C HIS A 127 -7.49 6.00 23.31
N PRO A 128 -6.82 7.00 23.95
CA PRO A 128 -5.77 7.81 23.30
C PRO A 128 -4.51 7.03 22.91
N ARG A 129 -4.32 5.81 23.44
CA ARG A 129 -3.14 4.95 23.16
C ARG A 129 -3.44 3.80 22.21
N VAL A 130 -4.68 3.70 21.72
CA VAL A 130 -5.11 2.68 20.73
C VAL A 130 -5.37 3.36 19.40
N PHE A 131 -4.57 3.00 18.41
CA PHE A 131 -4.58 3.59 17.09
C PHE A 131 -4.91 2.55 16.02
N ASP A 132 -5.57 2.98 14.97
CA ASP A 132 -5.55 2.36 13.65
C ASP A 132 -4.73 3.20 12.67
N SER A 133 -4.65 2.77 11.40
CA SER A 133 -3.86 3.45 10.38
C SER A 133 -4.32 4.87 10.05
N ASP A 134 -5.59 5.21 10.29
CA ASP A 134 -6.13 6.53 10.01
C ASP A 134 -5.91 7.46 11.22
N LYS A 135 -6.08 6.94 12.45
CA LYS A 135 -5.92 7.69 13.70
C LYS A 135 -4.46 7.95 14.06
N ILE A 136 -3.51 7.07 13.67
CA ILE A 136 -2.09 7.17 14.04
C ILE A 136 -1.44 8.50 13.58
N LEU A 137 -1.93 9.07 12.48
CA LEU A 137 -1.46 10.37 11.97
C LEU A 137 -1.83 11.56 12.89
N GLN A 138 -2.68 11.32 13.89
CA GLN A 138 -3.10 12.32 14.88
C GLN A 138 -2.32 12.19 16.21
N MET A 139 -1.40 11.22 16.32
CA MET A 139 -0.60 11.03 17.53
C MET A 139 0.26 12.27 17.81
N ASP A 140 0.05 12.93 18.94
CA ASP A 140 0.65 14.20 19.31
C ASP A 140 1.64 14.11 20.48
N TYR A 141 1.90 12.90 20.97
CA TYR A 141 2.87 12.64 22.03
C TYR A 141 4.01 11.72 21.54
N VAL A 142 5.11 11.74 22.27
CA VAL A 142 6.27 10.90 22.01
C VAL A 142 6.08 9.55 22.69
N VAL A 143 6.35 8.47 21.95
CA VAL A 143 6.40 7.11 22.48
C VAL A 143 7.84 6.61 22.45
N GLN A 144 8.23 5.82 23.43
CA GLN A 144 9.51 5.09 23.42
C GLN A 144 9.36 3.72 22.80
N ARG A 145 8.19 3.10 23.01
CA ARG A 145 7.86 1.78 22.49
C ARG A 145 6.45 1.74 21.92
N ILE A 146 6.28 1.10 20.79
CA ILE A 146 4.99 0.88 20.15
C ILE A 146 4.81 -0.57 19.74
N ILE A 147 3.62 -1.13 20.01
CA ILE A 147 3.19 -2.40 19.44
C ILE A 147 2.51 -2.11 18.11
N ILE A 148 2.85 -2.89 17.07
CA ILE A 148 2.13 -2.91 15.80
C ILE A 148 1.52 -4.30 15.64
N TYR A 149 0.20 -4.38 15.60
CA TYR A 149 -0.52 -5.65 15.43
C TYR A 149 -1.02 -5.78 13.99
N GLY A 150 -0.48 -6.76 13.28
CA GLY A 150 -0.67 -7.01 11.85
C GLY A 150 0.56 -6.62 11.03
N ALA A 151 1.24 -7.62 10.45
CA ALA A 151 2.46 -7.48 9.67
C ALA A 151 2.21 -7.51 8.15
N GLY A 152 1.08 -6.96 7.72
CA GLY A 152 0.78 -6.63 6.33
C GLY A 152 1.47 -5.34 5.89
N VAL A 153 1.07 -4.80 4.71
CA VAL A 153 1.65 -3.59 4.11
C VAL A 153 1.73 -2.45 5.12
N ILE A 154 0.59 -2.09 5.71
CA ILE A 154 0.48 -0.95 6.66
C ILE A 154 1.38 -1.17 7.88
N GLY A 155 1.32 -2.36 8.48
CA GLY A 155 2.14 -2.68 9.66
C GLY A 155 3.62 -2.62 9.38
N CYS A 156 4.09 -3.16 8.26
CA CYS A 156 5.50 -3.11 7.86
C CYS A 156 5.96 -1.68 7.53
N GLU A 157 5.14 -0.89 6.83
CA GLU A 157 5.46 0.51 6.55
C GLU A 157 5.62 1.31 7.86
N TYR A 158 4.67 1.22 8.79
CA TYR A 158 4.76 1.93 10.06
C TYR A 158 5.86 1.37 10.97
N ALA A 159 6.16 0.06 10.92
CA ALA A 159 7.29 -0.51 11.64
C ALA A 159 8.61 0.14 11.20
N SER A 160 8.83 0.31 9.90
CA SER A 160 10.02 0.98 9.38
C SER A 160 10.07 2.48 9.73
N ILE A 161 8.92 3.18 9.69
CA ILE A 161 8.78 4.60 10.04
C ILE A 161 9.13 4.80 11.52
N PHE A 162 8.50 4.07 12.43
CA PHE A 162 8.74 4.23 13.87
C PHE A 162 10.16 3.82 14.28
N THR A 163 10.69 2.76 13.70
CA THR A 163 12.09 2.37 13.91
C THR A 163 13.04 3.46 13.40
N GLY A 164 12.74 4.04 12.24
CA GLY A 164 13.49 5.18 11.69
C GLY A 164 13.45 6.42 12.58
N LEU A 165 12.38 6.64 13.34
CA LEU A 165 12.27 7.69 14.36
C LEU A 165 12.97 7.34 15.68
N GLY A 166 13.51 6.11 15.83
CA GLY A 166 14.20 5.64 17.02
C GLY A 166 13.30 5.00 18.06
N TYR A 167 12.04 4.69 17.74
CA TYR A 167 11.13 4.00 18.66
C TYR A 167 11.42 2.50 18.68
N LYS A 168 11.24 1.85 19.82
CA LYS A 168 11.26 0.39 19.93
C LYS A 168 9.96 -0.17 19.39
N VAL A 169 10.03 -1.10 18.45
CA VAL A 169 8.86 -1.67 17.78
C VAL A 169 8.74 -3.16 18.07
N ASP A 170 7.58 -3.56 18.60
CA ASP A 170 7.13 -4.96 18.62
C ASP A 170 6.13 -5.18 17.48
N LEU A 171 6.53 -5.90 16.44
CA LEU A 171 5.68 -6.23 15.30
C LEU A 171 5.07 -7.61 15.50
N ILE A 172 3.75 -7.66 15.71
CA ILE A 172 2.99 -8.89 15.95
C ILE A 172 2.42 -9.38 14.63
N ASN A 173 2.76 -10.60 14.27
CA ASN A 173 2.33 -11.25 13.04
C ASN A 173 1.59 -12.55 13.36
N THR A 174 0.39 -12.72 12.84
CA THR A 174 -0.39 -13.96 12.97
C THR A 174 0.11 -15.07 12.04
N GLN A 175 0.83 -14.69 10.99
CA GLN A 175 1.41 -15.60 9.99
C GLN A 175 2.84 -16.01 10.35
N GLU A 176 3.40 -16.91 9.56
CA GLU A 176 4.79 -17.38 9.71
C GLU A 176 5.81 -16.35 9.18
N GLN A 177 5.47 -15.67 8.08
CA GLN A 177 6.32 -14.68 7.40
C GLN A 177 5.61 -13.34 7.30
N LEU A 178 6.40 -12.25 7.22
CA LEU A 178 5.89 -10.92 6.88
C LEU A 178 5.45 -10.93 5.42
N LEU A 179 4.35 -10.22 5.10
CA LEU A 179 3.92 -10.03 3.71
C LEU A 179 3.89 -11.34 2.90
N SER A 180 3.28 -12.39 3.43
CA SER A 180 3.33 -13.78 2.95
C SER A 180 2.85 -14.01 1.50
N TYR A 181 2.34 -13.00 0.84
CA TYR A 181 1.95 -13.03 -0.58
C TYR A 181 3.07 -12.57 -1.54
N LEU A 182 4.18 -12.07 -1.00
CA LEU A 182 5.36 -11.72 -1.79
C LEU A 182 6.25 -12.97 -2.02
N ASP A 183 7.23 -12.79 -2.88
CA ASP A 183 8.32 -13.75 -3.02
C ASP A 183 9.07 -13.91 -1.69
N ASP A 184 9.41 -15.16 -1.31
CA ASP A 184 9.99 -15.48 0.00
C ASP A 184 11.31 -14.75 0.26
N GLU A 185 12.19 -14.64 -0.74
CA GLU A 185 13.48 -13.95 -0.59
C GLU A 185 13.29 -12.45 -0.29
N ILE A 186 12.25 -11.84 -0.83
CA ILE A 186 11.93 -10.42 -0.56
C ILE A 186 11.41 -10.26 0.88
N SER A 187 10.52 -11.16 1.31
CA SER A 187 10.00 -11.18 2.70
C SER A 187 11.09 -11.44 3.72
N ASP A 188 12.01 -12.33 3.41
CA ASP A 188 13.17 -12.66 4.25
C ASP A 188 14.17 -11.49 4.33
N ALA A 189 14.43 -10.81 3.21
CA ALA A 189 15.29 -9.63 3.19
C ALA A 189 14.73 -8.51 4.08
N LEU A 190 13.42 -8.22 3.99
CA LEU A 190 12.76 -7.26 4.88
C LEU A 190 12.86 -7.70 6.34
N SER A 191 12.56 -8.97 6.63
CA SER A 191 12.60 -9.51 8.00
C SER A 191 13.99 -9.44 8.60
N HIS A 192 15.03 -9.70 7.79
CA HIS A 192 16.41 -9.57 8.19
C HIS A 192 16.77 -8.14 8.57
N ASP A 193 16.48 -7.17 7.71
CA ASP A 193 16.75 -5.76 7.95
C ASP A 193 15.98 -5.22 9.15
N PHE A 194 14.72 -5.60 9.32
CA PHE A 194 13.93 -5.23 10.50
C PHE A 194 14.59 -5.69 11.79
N ARG A 195 15.07 -6.94 11.86
CA ARG A 195 15.80 -7.44 13.03
C ARG A 195 17.11 -6.69 13.26
N GLN A 196 17.85 -6.36 12.20
CA GLN A 196 19.08 -5.57 12.31
C GLN A 196 18.80 -4.14 12.82
N PHE A 197 17.67 -3.55 12.46
CA PHE A 197 17.24 -2.24 12.97
C PHE A 197 16.57 -2.29 14.35
N GLY A 198 16.47 -3.49 14.97
CA GLY A 198 15.98 -3.66 16.32
C GLY A 198 14.46 -3.85 16.44
N VAL A 199 13.74 -4.11 15.34
CA VAL A 199 12.33 -4.51 15.39
C VAL A 199 12.22 -5.92 15.98
N LEU A 200 11.39 -6.08 17.01
CA LEU A 200 11.06 -7.38 17.58
C LEU A 200 9.89 -8.00 16.82
N ILE A 201 10.20 -8.87 15.85
CA ILE A 201 9.18 -9.59 15.07
C ILE A 201 8.71 -10.80 15.86
N ARG A 202 7.39 -10.92 16.05
CA ARG A 202 6.73 -12.03 16.74
C ARG A 202 5.74 -12.69 15.81
N ASN A 203 6.19 -13.77 15.16
CA ASN A 203 5.37 -14.56 14.23
C ASN A 203 4.50 -15.57 14.98
N LYS A 204 3.39 -15.98 14.37
CA LYS A 204 2.41 -16.96 14.90
C LYS A 204 1.85 -16.54 16.26
N GLU A 205 1.62 -15.24 16.43
CA GLU A 205 1.09 -14.69 17.67
C GLU A 205 -0.29 -14.08 17.45
N GLU A 206 -1.21 -14.44 18.31
CA GLU A 206 -2.57 -13.92 18.29
C GLU A 206 -2.88 -13.20 19.60
N ILE A 207 -3.65 -12.10 19.48
CA ILE A 207 -4.14 -11.38 20.63
C ILE A 207 -5.14 -12.23 21.43
N GLU A 208 -5.00 -12.22 22.75
CA GLU A 208 -6.00 -12.70 23.69
C GLU A 208 -6.85 -11.53 24.19
N ARG A 209 -6.22 -10.48 24.73
CA ARG A 209 -6.85 -9.24 25.20
C ARG A 209 -5.86 -8.09 25.25
N LEU A 210 -6.38 -6.87 25.31
CA LEU A 210 -5.64 -5.64 25.56
C LEU A 210 -6.14 -4.97 26.82
N GLU A 211 -5.24 -4.61 27.72
CA GLU A 211 -5.51 -3.75 28.85
C GLU A 211 -4.94 -2.35 28.55
N THR A 212 -5.73 -1.32 28.82
CA THR A 212 -5.37 0.08 28.57
C THR A 212 -5.30 0.86 29.86
N TYR A 213 -4.27 1.69 30.01
CA TYR A 213 -4.01 2.54 31.16
C TYR A 213 -3.67 3.96 30.68
N ASP A 214 -3.71 4.93 31.58
CA ASP A 214 -3.42 6.34 31.23
C ASP A 214 -2.01 6.52 30.63
N ASP A 215 -1.03 5.73 31.06
CA ASP A 215 0.38 5.84 30.65
C ASP A 215 0.84 4.74 29.69
N CYS A 216 0.12 3.62 29.57
CA CYS A 216 0.55 2.48 28.78
C CYS A 216 -0.60 1.58 28.30
N VAL A 217 -0.24 0.63 27.47
CA VAL A 217 -1.08 -0.53 27.12
C VAL A 217 -0.35 -1.84 27.43
N ILE A 218 -1.08 -2.88 27.74
CA ILE A 218 -0.53 -4.24 27.96
C ILE A 218 -1.27 -5.20 27.05
N LEU A 219 -0.54 -5.72 26.06
CA LEU A 219 -1.04 -6.74 25.14
C LEU A 219 -0.77 -8.13 25.72
N TYR A 220 -1.82 -8.94 25.84
CA TYR A 220 -1.73 -10.35 26.18
C TYR A 220 -1.95 -11.18 24.92
N LEU A 221 -1.05 -12.12 24.67
CA LEU A 221 -1.08 -13.02 23.53
C LEU A 221 -1.54 -14.42 23.96
N LYS A 222 -2.22 -15.13 23.08
CA LYS A 222 -2.69 -16.52 23.34
C LYS A 222 -1.54 -17.48 23.71
N SER A 223 -0.32 -17.16 23.32
CA SER A 223 0.88 -17.90 23.72
C SER A 223 1.29 -17.72 25.19
N GLY A 224 0.56 -16.89 25.96
CA GLY A 224 0.89 -16.53 27.34
C GLY A 224 1.89 -15.37 27.47
N LYS A 225 2.40 -14.83 26.36
CA LYS A 225 3.30 -13.68 26.39
C LYS A 225 2.53 -12.40 26.74
N ARG A 226 3.20 -11.50 27.44
CA ARG A 226 2.69 -10.18 27.85
C ARG A 226 3.65 -9.10 27.40
N ILE A 227 3.15 -8.07 26.71
CA ILE A 227 3.94 -6.98 26.16
C ILE A 227 3.39 -5.65 26.65
N LYS A 228 4.20 -4.91 27.44
CA LYS A 228 3.90 -3.53 27.86
C LYS A 228 4.47 -2.56 26.84
N SER A 229 3.68 -1.53 26.46
CA SER A 229 4.06 -0.50 25.49
C SER A 229 3.36 0.82 25.79
N ASP A 230 3.86 1.92 25.20
CA ASP A 230 3.23 3.25 25.35
C ASP A 230 1.97 3.39 24.48
N ALA A 231 1.93 2.67 23.35
CA ALA A 231 0.79 2.67 22.43
C ALA A 231 0.73 1.37 21.62
N ILE A 232 -0.42 1.14 20.99
CA ILE A 232 -0.63 0.09 20.01
C ILE A 232 -1.21 0.66 18.71
N LEU A 233 -0.66 0.24 17.57
CA LEU A 233 -1.21 0.42 16.24
C LEU A 233 -1.84 -0.89 15.77
N TRP A 234 -3.14 -0.87 15.53
CA TRP A 234 -3.86 -1.98 14.91
C TRP A 234 -3.87 -1.82 13.39
N SER A 235 -3.28 -2.74 12.67
CA SER A 235 -3.13 -2.74 11.21
C SER A 235 -3.55 -4.07 10.56
N ASN A 236 -4.54 -4.75 11.16
CA ASN A 236 -4.98 -6.09 10.76
C ASN A 236 -6.19 -6.06 9.80
N GLY A 237 -6.02 -5.40 8.67
CA GLY A 237 -6.98 -5.39 7.57
C GLY A 237 -7.85 -4.14 7.49
N ARG A 238 -8.63 -4.09 6.40
CA ARG A 238 -9.55 -2.99 6.07
C ARG A 238 -10.93 -3.56 5.72
N SER A 239 -11.95 -2.73 5.85
CA SER A 239 -13.34 -3.04 5.48
C SER A 239 -13.88 -1.98 4.52
N GLY A 240 -14.68 -2.39 3.53
CA GLY A 240 -15.36 -1.49 2.62
C GLY A 240 -16.37 -0.59 3.34
N ASN A 241 -16.59 0.62 2.85
CA ASN A 241 -17.48 1.62 3.44
C ASN A 241 -18.90 1.50 2.89
N THR A 242 -19.49 0.30 2.92
CA THR A 242 -20.80 0.01 2.31
C THR A 242 -21.97 0.09 3.28
N ASP A 243 -21.74 0.23 4.58
CA ASP A 243 -22.79 0.08 5.61
C ASP A 243 -23.91 1.13 5.46
N SER A 244 -23.58 2.37 5.06
CA SER A 244 -24.55 3.47 4.92
C SER A 244 -25.22 3.53 3.55
N LEU A 245 -24.84 2.66 2.59
CA LEU A 245 -25.31 2.76 1.21
C LEU A 245 -26.73 2.21 0.98
N ASN A 246 -27.35 1.54 1.99
CA ASN A 246 -28.63 0.87 1.85
C ASN A 246 -28.69 -0.09 0.64
N LEU A 247 -27.66 -0.93 0.50
CA LEU A 247 -27.51 -1.85 -0.63
C LEU A 247 -28.72 -2.79 -0.83
N ALA A 248 -29.44 -3.12 0.25
CA ALA A 248 -30.61 -3.97 0.20
C ALA A 248 -31.74 -3.36 -0.66
N ALA A 249 -31.87 -2.03 -0.72
CA ALA A 249 -32.88 -1.35 -1.55
C ALA A 249 -32.67 -1.59 -3.05
N ILE A 250 -31.48 -1.95 -3.48
CA ILE A 250 -31.11 -2.25 -4.86
C ILE A 250 -30.78 -3.73 -5.10
N GLY A 251 -31.00 -4.59 -4.08
CA GLY A 251 -30.74 -6.03 -4.20
C GLY A 251 -29.25 -6.43 -4.19
N LEU A 252 -28.34 -5.53 -3.80
CA LEU A 252 -26.93 -5.83 -3.61
C LEU A 252 -26.63 -6.24 -2.17
N THR A 253 -25.58 -7.05 -2.02
CA THR A 253 -25.01 -7.44 -0.72
C THR A 253 -23.51 -7.31 -0.74
N ALA A 254 -22.93 -6.86 0.37
CA ALA A 254 -21.49 -6.87 0.58
C ALA A 254 -21.06 -8.16 1.31
N ASN A 255 -19.81 -8.56 1.13
CA ASN A 255 -19.23 -9.68 1.90
C ASN A 255 -18.98 -9.27 3.37
N SER A 256 -18.45 -10.20 4.19
CA SER A 256 -18.15 -9.97 5.62
C SER A 256 -17.15 -8.84 5.87
N ARG A 257 -16.43 -8.39 4.85
CA ARG A 257 -15.51 -7.25 4.90
C ARG A 257 -16.10 -5.98 4.29
N GLY A 258 -17.40 -5.95 4.00
CA GLY A 258 -18.06 -4.79 3.39
C GLY A 258 -17.67 -4.54 1.94
N GLN A 259 -17.17 -5.56 1.23
CA GLN A 259 -16.73 -5.43 -0.16
C GLN A 259 -17.79 -5.90 -1.14
N LEU A 260 -17.88 -5.24 -2.29
CA LEU A 260 -18.80 -5.54 -3.38
C LEU A 260 -18.13 -6.46 -4.41
N LYS A 261 -18.92 -7.41 -4.91
CA LYS A 261 -18.53 -8.24 -6.05
C LYS A 261 -18.83 -7.51 -7.35
N VAL A 262 -17.88 -7.57 -8.29
CA VAL A 262 -18.02 -7.06 -9.66
C VAL A 262 -17.53 -8.08 -10.68
N ASN A 263 -17.96 -7.92 -11.92
CA ASN A 263 -17.43 -8.66 -13.07
C ASN A 263 -16.15 -8.00 -13.61
N GLU A 264 -15.61 -8.50 -14.72
CA GLU A 264 -14.41 -7.99 -15.38
C GLU A 264 -14.55 -6.54 -15.91
N HIS A 265 -15.78 -6.05 -16.06
CA HIS A 265 -16.10 -4.69 -16.47
C HIS A 265 -16.36 -3.75 -15.28
N TYR A 266 -16.06 -4.19 -14.05
CA TYR A 266 -16.35 -3.47 -12.79
C TYR A 266 -17.85 -3.24 -12.53
N GLN A 267 -18.74 -3.96 -13.22
CA GLN A 267 -20.17 -3.91 -13.07
C GLN A 267 -20.61 -4.85 -11.94
N THR A 268 -21.52 -4.39 -11.10
CA THR A 268 -22.16 -5.21 -10.06
C THR A 268 -23.21 -6.15 -10.67
N ASP A 269 -23.93 -6.90 -9.83
CA ASP A 269 -25.08 -7.69 -10.28
C ASP A 269 -26.26 -6.81 -10.78
N ILE A 270 -26.22 -5.49 -10.57
CA ILE A 270 -27.17 -4.50 -11.09
C ILE A 270 -26.58 -3.81 -12.32
N PRO A 271 -27.20 -3.94 -13.51
CA PRO A 271 -26.58 -3.57 -14.80
C PRO A 271 -26.13 -2.12 -14.95
N ASN A 272 -26.73 -1.18 -14.25
CA ASN A 272 -26.39 0.25 -14.31
C ASN A 272 -25.56 0.72 -13.10
N ILE A 273 -25.09 -0.21 -12.25
CA ILE A 273 -24.31 0.12 -11.05
C ILE A 273 -22.96 -0.60 -11.12
N TYR A 274 -21.91 0.18 -11.04
CA TYR A 274 -20.50 -0.24 -11.06
C TYR A 274 -19.86 -0.01 -9.70
N ALA A 275 -18.68 -0.63 -9.46
CA ALA A 275 -17.88 -0.34 -8.28
C ALA A 275 -16.39 -0.44 -8.59
N ALA A 276 -15.57 0.42 -7.97
CA ALA A 276 -14.12 0.45 -8.17
C ALA A 276 -13.36 0.89 -6.92
N GLY A 277 -12.08 0.54 -6.86
CA GLY A 277 -11.18 0.84 -5.75
C GLY A 277 -11.35 -0.11 -4.56
N ASP A 278 -10.95 0.33 -3.37
CA ASP A 278 -10.89 -0.53 -2.18
C ASP A 278 -12.22 -1.22 -1.82
N VAL A 279 -13.35 -0.64 -2.24
CA VAL A 279 -14.68 -1.21 -1.98
C VAL A 279 -14.91 -2.55 -2.69
N ILE A 280 -14.15 -2.87 -3.75
CA ILE A 280 -14.20 -4.17 -4.43
C ILE A 280 -13.10 -5.14 -3.94
N GLY A 281 -12.25 -4.71 -2.99
CA GLY A 281 -11.19 -5.52 -2.42
C GLY A 281 -9.88 -5.47 -3.21
N TRP A 282 -9.27 -6.63 -3.42
CA TRP A 282 -7.98 -6.75 -4.11
C TRP A 282 -8.00 -6.05 -5.49
N PRO A 283 -6.90 -5.33 -5.88
CA PRO A 283 -5.62 -5.20 -5.20
C PRO A 283 -5.55 -4.07 -4.15
N SER A 284 -6.60 -3.29 -3.91
CA SER A 284 -6.66 -2.20 -2.91
C SER A 284 -5.48 -1.23 -2.96
N LEU A 285 -5.08 -0.85 -4.16
CA LEU A 285 -4.02 0.11 -4.46
C LEU A 285 -4.60 1.34 -5.13
N ALA A 286 -4.09 2.53 -4.79
CA ALA A 286 -4.58 3.78 -5.35
C ALA A 286 -4.45 3.85 -6.88
N SER A 287 -3.34 3.37 -7.44
CA SER A 287 -3.11 3.27 -8.89
C SER A 287 -4.15 2.38 -9.57
N ALA A 288 -4.39 1.19 -9.02
CA ALA A 288 -5.41 0.29 -9.53
C ALA A 288 -6.81 0.92 -9.46
N ALA A 289 -7.15 1.62 -8.36
CA ALA A 289 -8.44 2.27 -8.20
C ALA A 289 -8.69 3.35 -9.28
N TYR A 290 -7.67 4.14 -9.63
CA TYR A 290 -7.77 5.10 -10.74
C TYR A 290 -8.05 4.40 -12.08
N ASP A 291 -7.31 3.35 -12.40
CA ASP A 291 -7.48 2.61 -13.65
C ASP A 291 -8.80 1.83 -13.69
N GLN A 292 -9.21 1.24 -12.58
CA GLN A 292 -10.52 0.59 -12.45
C GLN A 292 -11.67 1.58 -12.69
N GLY A 293 -11.62 2.76 -12.06
CA GLY A 293 -12.63 3.81 -12.25
C GLY A 293 -12.69 4.31 -13.69
N ARG A 294 -11.54 4.54 -14.32
CA ARG A 294 -11.44 4.94 -15.73
C ARG A 294 -12.01 3.86 -16.65
N CYS A 295 -11.68 2.61 -16.39
CA CYS A 295 -12.15 1.48 -17.17
C CYS A 295 -13.68 1.28 -17.00
N ALA A 296 -14.19 1.33 -15.76
CA ALA A 296 -15.62 1.28 -15.49
C ALA A 296 -16.38 2.39 -16.23
N ALA A 297 -15.88 3.63 -16.18
CA ALA A 297 -16.48 4.76 -16.90
C ALA A 297 -16.49 4.55 -18.43
N ALA A 298 -15.42 3.97 -19.01
CA ALA A 298 -15.38 3.65 -20.42
C ALA A 298 -16.43 2.59 -20.81
N TYR A 299 -16.60 1.54 -20.00
CA TYR A 299 -17.67 0.55 -20.21
C TYR A 299 -19.08 1.17 -20.08
N MET A 300 -19.29 2.09 -19.13
CA MET A 300 -20.58 2.79 -18.97
C MET A 300 -21.00 3.56 -20.22
N VAL A 301 -20.05 4.12 -20.97
CA VAL A 301 -20.34 4.84 -22.23
C VAL A 301 -20.24 3.95 -23.48
N GLY A 302 -20.06 2.63 -23.31
CA GLY A 302 -20.04 1.67 -24.41
C GLY A 302 -18.73 1.67 -25.22
N ASP A 303 -17.60 2.06 -24.61
CA ASP A 303 -16.30 1.93 -25.28
C ASP A 303 -15.83 0.48 -25.31
N GLU A 304 -15.95 -0.15 -26.47
CA GLU A 304 -15.55 -1.54 -26.70
C GLU A 304 -14.02 -1.75 -26.62
N ASN A 305 -13.22 -0.69 -26.64
CA ASN A 305 -11.76 -0.77 -26.52
C ASN A 305 -11.29 -0.71 -25.05
N ALA A 306 -12.19 -0.49 -24.11
CA ALA A 306 -11.86 -0.50 -22.69
C ALA A 306 -11.24 -1.86 -22.30
N GLN A 307 -10.12 -1.81 -21.60
CA GLN A 307 -9.42 -3.01 -21.12
C GLN A 307 -9.43 -3.05 -19.61
N PRO A 308 -9.79 -4.19 -19.00
CA PRO A 308 -9.71 -4.36 -17.54
C PRO A 308 -8.25 -4.26 -17.07
N VAL A 309 -8.07 -3.82 -15.85
CA VAL A 309 -6.74 -3.72 -15.23
C VAL A 309 -6.22 -5.14 -14.96
N ARG A 310 -5.14 -5.54 -15.61
CA ARG A 310 -4.60 -6.91 -15.55
C ARG A 310 -3.29 -7.02 -14.80
N SER A 311 -2.38 -6.10 -15.04
CA SER A 311 -1.03 -6.12 -14.48
C SER A 311 -0.86 -4.91 -13.56
N VAL A 312 -0.80 -5.16 -12.26
CA VAL A 312 -0.70 -4.10 -11.26
C VAL A 312 0.60 -4.29 -10.47
N PRO A 313 1.59 -3.41 -10.65
CA PRO A 313 2.77 -3.45 -9.82
C PRO A 313 2.40 -3.11 -8.38
N THR A 314 2.89 -3.89 -7.44
CA THR A 314 2.72 -3.64 -6.01
C THR A 314 3.90 -2.83 -5.51
N GLY A 315 3.64 -1.70 -4.85
CA GLY A 315 4.65 -0.90 -4.15
C GLY A 315 4.38 -0.90 -2.64
N ILE A 316 5.37 -1.25 -1.83
CA ILE A 316 5.33 -1.19 -0.37
C ILE A 316 6.44 -0.26 0.09
N TYR A 317 6.05 0.80 0.77
CA TYR A 317 6.94 1.91 1.10
C TYR A 317 7.55 1.75 2.50
N THR A 318 8.09 0.57 2.76
CA THR A 318 9.02 0.35 3.88
C THR A 318 10.32 1.14 3.66
N ILE A 319 11.24 1.10 4.59
CA ILE A 319 12.59 1.65 4.47
C ILE A 319 13.57 0.49 4.72
N PRO A 320 14.16 -0.09 3.64
CA PRO A 320 13.99 0.16 2.18
C PRO A 320 12.63 -0.24 1.60
N GLU A 321 12.36 0.18 0.35
CA GLU A 321 11.12 -0.11 -0.39
C GLU A 321 11.07 -1.54 -0.93
N ILE A 322 9.84 -2.01 -1.19
CA ILE A 322 9.59 -3.25 -1.94
C ILE A 322 8.72 -2.91 -3.14
N SER A 323 8.98 -3.54 -4.27
CA SER A 323 8.06 -3.54 -5.39
C SER A 323 8.10 -4.87 -6.15
N SER A 324 6.93 -5.29 -6.64
CA SER A 324 6.79 -6.57 -7.33
C SER A 324 5.78 -6.47 -8.46
N ILE A 325 6.01 -7.22 -9.53
CA ILE A 325 5.06 -7.41 -10.63
C ILE A 325 5.21 -8.83 -11.19
N GLY A 326 4.11 -9.41 -11.65
CA GLY A 326 4.09 -10.78 -12.14
C GLY A 326 4.04 -11.83 -11.04
N LYS A 327 4.43 -13.06 -11.35
CA LYS A 327 4.35 -14.23 -10.47
C LYS A 327 5.58 -14.35 -9.58
N ASN A 328 5.38 -14.90 -8.38
CA ASN A 328 6.47 -15.30 -7.49
C ASN A 328 6.87 -16.79 -7.73
N GLU A 329 7.93 -17.26 -7.07
CA GLU A 329 8.42 -18.64 -7.22
C GLU A 329 7.39 -19.68 -6.76
N GLN A 330 6.64 -19.39 -5.69
CA GLN A 330 5.64 -20.31 -5.14
C GLN A 330 4.51 -20.53 -6.14
N GLU A 331 4.04 -19.47 -6.80
CA GLU A 331 3.00 -19.53 -7.84
C GLU A 331 3.50 -20.30 -9.07
N LEU A 332 4.69 -20.00 -9.56
CA LEU A 332 5.29 -20.70 -10.69
C LEU A 332 5.52 -22.19 -10.40
N THR A 333 5.98 -22.51 -9.21
CA THR A 333 6.17 -23.90 -8.76
C THR A 333 4.84 -24.64 -8.65
N ALA A 334 3.80 -24.00 -8.09
CA ALA A 334 2.47 -24.61 -7.98
C ALA A 334 1.83 -24.85 -9.35
N GLU A 335 2.06 -23.96 -10.32
CA GLU A 335 1.60 -24.08 -11.70
C GLU A 335 2.50 -24.99 -12.55
N LYS A 336 3.62 -25.47 -12.01
CA LYS A 336 4.62 -26.32 -12.72
C LYS A 336 5.21 -25.65 -13.96
N VAL A 337 5.37 -24.32 -13.92
CA VAL A 337 6.05 -23.57 -14.98
C VAL A 337 7.55 -23.75 -14.81
N PRO A 338 8.29 -24.16 -15.87
CA PRO A 338 9.74 -24.29 -15.81
C PRO A 338 10.39 -22.89 -15.81
N TYR A 339 10.79 -22.40 -14.64
CA TYR A 339 11.42 -21.10 -14.49
C TYR A 339 12.87 -21.20 -14.01
N GLU A 340 13.57 -20.12 -14.17
CA GLU A 340 14.91 -19.87 -13.62
C GLU A 340 14.97 -18.46 -13.01
N VAL A 341 15.97 -18.21 -12.17
CA VAL A 341 16.10 -17.00 -11.35
C VAL A 341 17.35 -16.22 -11.73
N GLY A 342 17.19 -14.93 -11.99
CA GLY A 342 18.30 -13.99 -12.12
C GLY A 342 18.29 -12.97 -10.99
N GLN A 343 19.44 -12.68 -10.37
CA GLN A 343 19.54 -11.79 -9.22
C GLN A 343 20.63 -10.75 -9.38
N ALA A 344 20.37 -9.53 -8.90
CA ALA A 344 21.35 -8.47 -8.75
C ALA A 344 21.27 -7.90 -7.33
N PHE A 345 22.32 -8.10 -6.55
CA PHE A 345 22.42 -7.50 -5.23
C PHE A 345 22.91 -6.06 -5.30
N PHE A 346 22.19 -5.13 -4.71
CA PHE A 346 22.47 -3.69 -4.79
C PHE A 346 23.85 -3.31 -4.25
N LYS A 347 24.36 -4.00 -3.23
CA LYS A 347 25.70 -3.77 -2.68
C LYS A 347 26.82 -3.84 -3.74
N HIS A 348 26.57 -4.45 -4.89
CA HIS A 348 27.54 -4.60 -5.99
C HIS A 348 27.35 -3.56 -7.10
N LEU A 349 26.27 -2.75 -7.05
CA LEU A 349 26.00 -1.69 -8.02
C LEU A 349 26.69 -0.40 -7.63
N ALA A 350 27.33 0.26 -8.59
CA ALA A 350 28.04 1.52 -8.34
C ALA A 350 27.11 2.61 -7.78
N ARG A 351 25.91 2.75 -8.32
CA ARG A 351 24.92 3.72 -7.83
C ARG A 351 24.53 3.45 -6.37
N ALA A 352 24.31 2.20 -6.00
CA ALA A 352 23.98 1.82 -4.63
C ALA A 352 25.11 2.17 -3.66
N GLN A 353 26.37 1.91 -4.05
CA GLN A 353 27.55 2.29 -3.26
C GLN A 353 27.67 3.82 -3.08
N ILE A 354 27.42 4.59 -4.15
CA ILE A 354 27.46 6.08 -4.11
C ILE A 354 26.43 6.63 -3.11
N ILE A 355 25.22 6.06 -3.04
CA ILE A 355 24.18 6.52 -2.11
C ILE A 355 24.24 5.85 -0.73
N GLY A 356 25.25 4.99 -0.49
CA GLY A 356 25.43 4.29 0.78
C GLY A 356 24.43 3.15 1.04
N GLU A 357 23.79 2.61 -0.01
CA GLU A 357 22.88 1.47 0.09
C GLU A 357 23.66 0.18 0.32
N ARG A 358 23.30 -0.55 1.38
CA ARG A 358 23.95 -1.82 1.73
C ARG A 358 23.06 -3.03 1.53
N SER A 359 21.75 -2.83 1.58
CA SER A 359 20.73 -3.84 1.39
C SER A 359 20.04 -3.62 0.06
N GLY A 360 19.55 -4.69 -0.54
CA GLY A 360 18.72 -4.63 -1.71
C GLY A 360 19.05 -5.69 -2.74
N VAL A 361 18.01 -6.09 -3.47
CA VAL A 361 18.07 -7.10 -4.53
C VAL A 361 17.01 -6.81 -5.57
N LEU A 362 17.36 -6.97 -6.84
CA LEU A 362 16.43 -7.15 -7.95
C LEU A 362 16.47 -8.61 -8.36
N LYS A 363 15.31 -9.26 -8.36
CA LYS A 363 15.10 -10.65 -8.74
C LYS A 363 14.20 -10.69 -9.97
N ILE A 364 14.60 -11.43 -11.00
CA ILE A 364 13.82 -11.68 -12.21
C ILE A 364 13.53 -13.18 -12.29
N LEU A 365 12.28 -13.55 -12.42
CA LEU A 365 11.82 -14.89 -12.71
C LEU A 365 11.50 -14.96 -14.21
N PHE A 366 12.04 -15.94 -14.90
CA PHE A 366 11.87 -16.08 -16.35
C PHE A 366 11.73 -17.56 -16.75
N HIS A 367 11.02 -17.80 -17.84
CA HIS A 367 10.82 -19.15 -18.38
C HIS A 367 12.15 -19.70 -18.91
N ARG A 368 12.52 -20.90 -18.47
CA ARG A 368 13.84 -21.48 -18.71
C ARG A 368 14.17 -21.69 -20.20
N GLU A 369 13.17 -21.97 -21.03
CA GLU A 369 13.38 -22.26 -22.46
C GLU A 369 13.15 -21.02 -23.33
N THR A 370 12.07 -20.27 -23.09
CA THR A 370 11.69 -19.12 -23.92
C THR A 370 12.33 -17.81 -23.49
N LEU A 371 12.93 -17.76 -22.29
CA LEU A 371 13.49 -16.58 -21.63
C LEU A 371 12.44 -15.49 -21.37
N GLU A 372 11.14 -15.79 -21.47
CA GLU A 372 10.04 -14.89 -21.17
C GLU A 372 10.07 -14.49 -19.69
N ILE A 373 9.90 -13.20 -19.40
CA ILE A 373 9.88 -12.68 -18.05
C ILE A 373 8.52 -12.98 -17.41
N LEU A 374 8.53 -13.70 -16.30
CA LEU A 374 7.35 -14.18 -15.59
C LEU A 374 7.03 -13.35 -14.33
N GLY A 375 8.07 -12.78 -13.70
CA GLY A 375 7.92 -11.97 -12.53
C GLY A 375 9.19 -11.18 -12.21
N ILE A 376 9.01 -10.02 -11.58
CA ILE A 376 10.11 -9.16 -11.14
C ILE A 376 9.80 -8.70 -9.72
N HIS A 377 10.76 -8.90 -8.82
CA HIS A 377 10.66 -8.58 -7.42
C HIS A 377 11.87 -7.75 -7.01
N CYS A 378 11.64 -6.63 -6.36
CA CYS A 378 12.68 -5.69 -5.98
C CYS A 378 12.54 -5.29 -4.52
N TYR A 379 13.62 -5.36 -3.78
CA TYR A 379 13.78 -4.83 -2.43
C TYR A 379 14.97 -3.89 -2.41
N GLY A 380 14.79 -2.67 -1.92
CA GLY A 380 15.86 -1.68 -1.84
C GLY A 380 15.36 -0.26 -2.13
N ASN A 381 16.22 0.74 -1.99
CA ASN A 381 15.84 2.11 -2.33
C ASN A 381 15.54 2.24 -3.84
N HIS A 382 14.51 3.00 -4.16
CA HIS A 382 13.99 3.19 -5.52
C HIS A 382 13.34 1.95 -6.14
N ALA A 383 13.02 0.91 -5.36
CA ALA A 383 12.34 -0.29 -5.87
C ALA A 383 11.03 0.07 -6.59
N SER A 384 10.24 0.98 -6.01
CA SER A 384 8.97 1.46 -6.57
C SER A 384 9.11 2.27 -7.88
N GLU A 385 10.31 2.78 -8.18
CA GLU A 385 10.57 3.50 -9.42
C GLU A 385 11.12 2.56 -10.51
N ILE A 386 12.13 1.77 -10.16
CA ILE A 386 12.80 0.92 -11.16
C ILE A 386 11.96 -0.27 -11.62
N ILE A 387 10.96 -0.70 -10.84
CA ILE A 387 10.05 -1.78 -11.22
C ILE A 387 9.35 -1.52 -12.56
N HIS A 388 9.06 -0.27 -12.87
CA HIS A 388 8.36 0.13 -14.08
C HIS A 388 9.17 -0.10 -15.36
N ILE A 389 10.50 -0.19 -15.28
CA ILE A 389 11.35 -0.62 -16.40
C ILE A 389 10.97 -2.06 -16.78
N GLY A 390 10.93 -2.94 -15.78
CA GLY A 390 10.54 -4.33 -15.96
C GLY A 390 9.10 -4.49 -16.43
N GLN A 391 8.17 -3.74 -15.84
CA GLN A 391 6.78 -3.71 -16.27
C GLN A 391 6.64 -3.38 -17.76
N ALA A 392 7.30 -2.32 -18.21
CA ALA A 392 7.25 -1.90 -19.62
C ALA A 392 7.76 -2.98 -20.58
N VAL A 393 8.79 -3.73 -20.17
CA VAL A 393 9.32 -4.86 -20.96
C VAL A 393 8.36 -6.04 -20.92
N MET A 394 7.84 -6.42 -19.76
CA MET A 394 6.88 -7.52 -19.61
C MET A 394 5.61 -7.34 -20.46
N GLU A 395 5.14 -6.09 -20.60
CA GLU A 395 3.93 -5.78 -21.36
C GLU A 395 4.21 -5.53 -22.87
N SER A 396 5.47 -5.54 -23.29
CA SER A 396 5.83 -5.31 -24.68
C SER A 396 5.48 -6.52 -25.56
N LYS A 397 4.73 -6.29 -26.65
CA LYS A 397 4.39 -7.34 -27.60
C LYS A 397 5.65 -7.84 -28.34
N GLY A 398 6.05 -9.09 -28.11
CA GLY A 398 7.20 -9.73 -28.77
C GLY A 398 8.58 -9.32 -28.24
N GLY A 399 8.64 -8.52 -27.16
CA GLY A 399 9.89 -8.09 -26.52
C GLY A 399 10.02 -8.50 -25.05
N ASN A 400 9.10 -9.33 -24.57
CA ASN A 400 9.04 -9.77 -23.17
C ASN A 400 10.06 -10.88 -22.86
N THR A 401 11.34 -10.63 -23.12
CA THR A 401 12.38 -11.62 -22.81
C THR A 401 13.55 -11.02 -22.05
N LEU A 402 14.25 -11.88 -21.31
CA LEU A 402 15.45 -11.53 -20.55
C LEU A 402 16.55 -10.88 -21.43
N GLU A 403 16.59 -11.25 -22.72
CA GLU A 403 17.55 -10.73 -23.71
C GLU A 403 17.45 -9.21 -23.89
N TYR A 404 16.27 -8.60 -23.68
CA TYR A 404 16.11 -7.16 -23.73
C TYR A 404 17.07 -6.47 -22.77
N PHE A 405 17.17 -6.95 -21.54
CA PHE A 405 18.03 -6.33 -20.53
C PHE A 405 19.54 -6.54 -20.80
N VAL A 406 19.90 -7.61 -21.46
CA VAL A 406 21.29 -7.88 -21.87
C VAL A 406 21.72 -6.96 -23.00
N ASN A 407 20.84 -6.80 -24.00
CA ASN A 407 21.16 -6.09 -25.23
C ASN A 407 20.93 -4.55 -25.15
N THR A 408 20.18 -4.09 -24.12
CA THR A 408 19.90 -2.66 -23.94
C THR A 408 21.01 -1.97 -23.17
N THR A 409 21.45 -0.79 -23.61
CA THR A 409 22.39 0.05 -22.87
C THR A 409 21.64 0.91 -21.86
N PHE A 410 21.91 0.70 -20.58
CA PHE A 410 21.42 1.54 -19.49
C PHE A 410 22.43 2.65 -19.19
N ASN A 411 21.93 3.80 -18.73
CA ASN A 411 22.79 4.87 -18.24
C ASN A 411 23.56 4.43 -16.98
N TYR A 412 24.80 4.86 -16.83
CA TYR A 412 25.69 4.49 -15.73
C TYR A 412 26.25 5.74 -15.03
N PRO A 413 26.27 5.81 -13.68
CA PRO A 413 25.74 4.83 -12.72
C PRO A 413 24.26 5.07 -12.39
N THR A 414 23.41 4.08 -12.54
CA THR A 414 22.00 4.12 -12.15
C THR A 414 21.56 2.79 -11.50
N MET A 415 20.41 2.80 -10.77
CA MET A 415 19.85 1.55 -10.24
C MET A 415 19.29 0.63 -11.33
N ALA A 416 19.00 1.16 -12.53
CA ALA A 416 18.56 0.38 -13.69
C ALA A 416 19.58 -0.68 -14.14
N GLU A 417 20.86 -0.50 -13.83
CA GLU A 417 21.92 -1.49 -14.07
C GLU A 417 21.60 -2.86 -13.44
N ALA A 418 20.81 -2.88 -12.35
CA ALA A 418 20.36 -4.11 -11.70
C ALA A 418 19.70 -5.09 -12.68
N TYR A 419 18.94 -4.59 -13.67
CA TYR A 419 18.29 -5.43 -14.67
C TYR A 419 19.28 -6.21 -15.52
N ARG A 420 20.33 -5.55 -16.02
CA ARG A 420 21.38 -6.23 -16.80
C ARG A 420 22.13 -7.25 -15.95
N VAL A 421 22.50 -6.88 -14.73
CA VAL A 421 23.23 -7.78 -13.82
C VAL A 421 22.37 -9.01 -13.50
N ALA A 422 21.09 -8.83 -13.18
CA ALA A 422 20.17 -9.93 -12.92
C ALA A 422 19.96 -10.81 -14.17
N ALA A 423 19.80 -10.20 -15.35
CA ALA A 423 19.64 -10.94 -16.59
C ALA A 423 20.87 -11.81 -16.93
N LEU A 424 22.07 -11.26 -16.84
CA LEU A 424 23.31 -12.00 -17.04
C LEU A 424 23.49 -13.11 -16.00
N ASN A 425 23.17 -12.85 -14.73
CA ASN A 425 23.18 -13.86 -13.67
C ASN A 425 22.23 -15.03 -13.98
N GLY A 426 21.00 -14.72 -14.44
CA GLY A 426 20.01 -15.74 -14.82
C GLY A 426 20.48 -16.57 -16.01
N LEU A 427 20.98 -15.94 -17.08
CA LEU A 427 21.48 -16.65 -18.26
C LEU A 427 22.59 -17.64 -17.92
N ASN A 428 23.51 -17.28 -17.03
CA ASN A 428 24.59 -18.16 -16.57
C ASN A 428 24.09 -19.43 -15.86
N ARG A 429 22.82 -19.52 -15.50
CA ARG A 429 22.21 -20.71 -14.89
C ARG A 429 21.53 -21.61 -15.93
N VAL A 430 21.28 -21.09 -17.12
CA VAL A 430 20.61 -21.84 -18.22
C VAL A 430 21.66 -22.41 -19.18
N PHE A 431 22.71 -21.69 -19.40
CA PHE A 431 23.82 -22.04 -20.28
C PHE A 431 25.10 -22.29 -19.46
#